data_ce6687ffe3b8c8e2d16d5dfb79039a08
#
_entry.id   ce6687ffe3b8c8e2d16d5dfb79039a08
#
_cell.length_a   1.000
_cell.length_b   1.000
_cell.length_c   1.000
_cell.angle_alpha   90.00
_cell.angle_beta   90.00
_cell.angle_gamma   90.00
#
_symmetry.space_group_name_H-M   'P 1'
#
loop_
_entity.id
_entity.type
_entity.pdbx_description
1 polymer ?
#
loop_
_entity_poly.entity_id
_entity_poly.type
_entity_poly.pdbx_seq_one_letter_code
_entity_poly.pdbx_strand_id
1 'polypeptide(L)'
;RETGIALRDLIFGPGHSSPPWVWTAIVFAAVAAILFGPKVIYEAVERSIMFLIVVIVVGLIYVVWEIGSMDLFMAMWDGVTNIFDFPDFPVPVFADDGSIRDELSFSRFFGAVVFAGAGGLGNLYYAYYLREKGIGMGARMPTLMSAAHKHETKEMDTGYLYPETEENQKRFRDWFRYVVTDQVLFFWLLGSFTMFLFIFGALAVLHPIGLVPDRGSLVWDLASILEESMGTSGRYLFLVVGMAALFSTQLGGV
;
A
#
# COMPACT_ATOMS: atom_id res chain seq x y z
N ARG A 1 -9.22 -9.34 7.51
CA ARG A 1 -10.65 -9.18 7.80
C ARG A 1 -11.24 -8.07 6.94
N GLU A 2 -10.66 -6.89 6.94
CA GLU A 2 -11.15 -5.70 6.21
C GLU A 2 -11.22 -5.95 4.69
N THR A 3 -10.21 -6.60 4.10
CA THR A 3 -10.22 -7.00 2.69
C THR A 3 -11.39 -7.92 2.35
N GLY A 4 -11.73 -8.85 3.26
CA GLY A 4 -12.87 -9.76 3.07
C GLY A 4 -14.21 -9.03 3.16
N ILE A 5 -14.33 -8.06 4.07
CA ILE A 5 -15.52 -7.21 4.19
C ILE A 5 -15.67 -6.36 2.92
N ALA A 6 -14.60 -5.71 2.46
CA ALA A 6 -14.61 -4.92 1.23
C ALA A 6 -15.02 -5.75 -0.01
N LEU A 7 -14.54 -6.99 -0.12
CA LEU A 7 -14.91 -7.91 -1.19
C LEU A 7 -16.40 -8.28 -1.13
N ARG A 8 -16.92 -8.57 0.06
CA ARG A 8 -18.35 -8.84 0.25
C ARG A 8 -19.20 -7.66 -0.20
N ASP A 9 -18.85 -6.48 0.27
CA ASP A 9 -19.62 -5.25 0.03
C ASP A 9 -19.53 -4.79 -1.44
N LEU A 10 -18.44 -5.11 -2.11
CA LEU A 10 -18.30 -4.91 -3.56
C LEU A 10 -19.26 -5.80 -4.36
N ILE A 11 -19.50 -7.05 -3.93
CA ILE A 11 -20.30 -8.02 -4.67
C ILE A 11 -21.79 -7.90 -4.34
N PHE A 12 -22.14 -7.75 -3.07
CA PHE A 12 -23.52 -7.83 -2.59
C PHE A 12 -24.07 -6.49 -2.04
N GLY A 13 -23.24 -5.49 -1.93
CA GLY A 13 -23.60 -4.23 -1.26
C GLY A 13 -23.51 -4.33 0.27
N PRO A 14 -23.72 -3.19 0.95
CA PRO A 14 -23.59 -3.07 2.39
C PRO A 14 -24.67 -3.87 3.13
N GLY A 15 -24.33 -4.32 4.34
CA GLY A 15 -25.29 -4.97 5.22
C GLY A 15 -25.70 -6.39 4.85
N HIS A 16 -25.02 -7.02 3.88
CA HIS A 16 -25.27 -8.42 3.55
C HIS A 16 -24.99 -9.34 4.75
N SER A 17 -25.93 -10.25 5.02
CA SER A 17 -25.94 -11.09 6.23
C SER A 17 -24.87 -12.20 6.26
N SER A 18 -24.06 -12.36 5.21
CA SER A 18 -23.02 -13.39 5.19
C SER A 18 -21.91 -13.11 6.19
N PRO A 19 -21.44 -14.14 6.92
CA PRO A 19 -20.43 -13.94 7.96
C PRO A 19 -19.11 -13.43 7.37
N PRO A 20 -18.47 -12.40 7.96
CA PRO A 20 -17.22 -11.82 7.45
C PRO A 20 -16.06 -12.82 7.31
N TRP A 21 -16.04 -13.87 8.13
CA TRP A 21 -14.97 -14.86 8.10
C TRP A 21 -14.94 -15.67 6.78
N VAL A 22 -16.09 -15.88 6.15
CA VAL A 22 -16.18 -16.59 4.85
C VAL A 22 -15.42 -15.81 3.77
N TRP A 23 -15.65 -14.51 3.71
CA TRP A 23 -15.00 -13.62 2.75
C TRP A 23 -13.50 -13.44 3.03
N THR A 24 -13.15 -13.40 4.31
CA THR A 24 -11.75 -13.43 4.73
C THR A 24 -11.07 -14.73 4.28
N ALA A 25 -11.73 -15.88 4.42
CA ALA A 25 -11.21 -17.16 3.94
C ALA A 25 -11.04 -17.20 2.42
N ILE A 26 -11.95 -16.59 1.66
CA ILE A 26 -11.84 -16.47 0.19
C ILE A 26 -10.61 -15.64 -0.19
N VAL A 27 -10.38 -14.51 0.49
CA VAL A 27 -9.18 -13.68 0.25
C VAL A 27 -7.91 -14.46 0.57
N PHE A 28 -7.86 -15.17 1.70
CA PHE A 28 -6.71 -16.01 2.03
C PHE A 28 -6.51 -17.16 1.03
N ALA A 29 -7.58 -17.75 0.53
CA ALA A 29 -7.50 -18.74 -0.53
C ALA A 29 -6.93 -18.17 -1.83
N ALA A 30 -7.28 -16.94 -2.19
CA ALA A 30 -6.70 -16.22 -3.33
C ALA A 30 -5.20 -15.95 -3.13
N VAL A 31 -4.80 -15.48 -1.94
CA VAL A 31 -3.38 -15.31 -1.59
C VAL A 31 -2.65 -16.66 -1.68
N ALA A 32 -3.20 -17.70 -1.09
CA ALA A 32 -2.62 -19.05 -1.16
C ALA A 32 -2.49 -19.55 -2.60
N ALA A 33 -3.47 -19.30 -3.46
CA ALA A 33 -3.40 -19.66 -4.87
C ALA A 33 -2.27 -18.94 -5.60
N ILE A 34 -2.00 -17.67 -5.28
CA ILE A 34 -0.88 -16.90 -5.84
C ILE A 34 0.46 -17.44 -5.32
N LEU A 35 0.53 -17.85 -4.04
CA LEU A 35 1.77 -18.33 -3.44
C LEU A 35 2.11 -19.78 -3.81
N PHE A 36 1.12 -20.65 -3.90
CA PHE A 36 1.34 -22.10 -4.10
C PHE A 36 1.11 -22.56 -5.52
N GLY A 37 0.37 -21.80 -6.35
CA GLY A 37 0.03 -22.18 -7.72
C GLY A 37 1.23 -22.13 -8.69
N PRO A 38 1.95 -21.03 -8.80
CA PRO A 38 3.08 -20.89 -9.72
C PRO A 38 4.32 -21.65 -9.25
N LYS A 39 5.21 -21.98 -10.19
CA LYS A 39 6.51 -22.60 -9.87
C LYS A 39 7.44 -21.62 -9.15
N VAL A 40 7.45 -20.35 -9.57
CA VAL A 40 8.26 -19.28 -9.00
C VAL A 40 7.33 -18.30 -8.30
N ILE A 41 7.37 -18.30 -6.97
CA ILE A 41 6.50 -17.44 -6.13
C ILE A 41 6.74 -15.97 -6.45
N TYR A 42 8.01 -15.56 -6.51
CA TYR A 42 8.40 -14.17 -6.69
C TYR A 42 7.75 -13.53 -7.93
N GLU A 43 7.80 -14.19 -9.10
CA GLU A 43 7.21 -13.64 -10.33
C GLU A 43 5.69 -13.46 -10.24
N ALA A 44 5.00 -14.38 -9.59
CA ALA A 44 3.54 -14.28 -9.42
C ALA A 44 3.16 -13.14 -8.48
N VAL A 45 3.86 -13.03 -7.37
CA VAL A 45 3.64 -11.94 -6.39
C VAL A 45 3.97 -10.59 -7.03
N GLU A 46 5.12 -10.45 -7.70
CA GLU A 46 5.53 -9.22 -8.36
C GLU A 46 4.51 -8.75 -9.40
N ARG A 47 4.06 -9.65 -10.28
CA ARG A 47 3.04 -9.32 -11.31
C ARG A 47 1.71 -8.92 -10.70
N SER A 48 1.28 -9.63 -9.66
CA SER A 48 0.03 -9.32 -8.97
C SER A 48 0.09 -7.97 -8.28
N ILE A 49 1.18 -7.68 -7.57
CA ILE A 49 1.37 -6.39 -6.91
C ILE A 49 1.46 -5.26 -7.93
N MET A 50 2.22 -5.42 -9.03
CA MET A 50 2.28 -4.39 -10.08
C MET A 50 0.92 -4.08 -10.68
N PHE A 51 0.10 -5.10 -10.96
CA PHE A 51 -1.27 -4.89 -11.43
C PHE A 51 -2.11 -4.10 -10.41
N LEU A 52 -2.04 -4.48 -9.13
CA LEU A 52 -2.77 -3.79 -8.06
C LEU A 52 -2.32 -2.34 -7.88
N ILE A 53 -1.00 -2.06 -7.96
CA ILE A 53 -0.46 -0.70 -7.91
C ILE A 53 -1.03 0.15 -9.05
N VAL A 54 -1.06 -0.37 -10.27
CA VAL A 54 -1.66 0.35 -11.41
C VAL A 54 -3.13 0.67 -11.15
N VAL A 55 -3.91 -0.30 -10.66
CA VAL A 55 -5.33 -0.08 -10.30
C VAL A 55 -5.46 1.00 -9.23
N ILE A 56 -4.64 0.96 -8.18
CA ILE A 56 -4.66 1.94 -7.10
C ILE A 56 -4.31 3.35 -7.63
N VAL A 57 -3.20 3.49 -8.35
CA VAL A 57 -2.71 4.79 -8.83
C VAL A 57 -3.70 5.42 -9.82
N VAL A 58 -4.17 4.63 -10.80
CA VAL A 58 -5.14 5.12 -11.80
C VAL A 58 -6.47 5.49 -11.13
N GLY A 59 -6.94 4.64 -10.21
CA GLY A 59 -8.17 4.90 -9.45
C GLY A 59 -8.07 6.17 -8.60
N LEU A 60 -6.95 6.36 -7.89
CA LEU A 60 -6.74 7.57 -7.09
C LEU A 60 -6.62 8.82 -7.94
N ILE A 61 -5.91 8.76 -9.08
CA ILE A 61 -5.83 9.89 -10.01
C ILE A 61 -7.23 10.26 -10.50
N TYR A 62 -8.05 9.26 -10.84
CA TYR A 62 -9.42 9.51 -11.29
C TYR A 62 -10.28 10.14 -10.17
N VAL A 63 -10.18 9.64 -8.94
CA VAL A 63 -10.87 10.24 -7.77
C VAL A 63 -10.45 11.70 -7.59
N VAL A 64 -9.14 11.96 -7.56
CA VAL A 64 -8.61 13.33 -7.41
C VAL A 64 -9.03 14.25 -8.56
N TRP A 65 -9.12 13.72 -9.77
CA TRP A 65 -9.61 14.48 -10.93
C TRP A 65 -11.06 14.89 -10.77
N GLU A 66 -11.91 14.00 -10.26
CA GLU A 66 -13.36 14.22 -10.16
C GLU A 66 -13.74 15.14 -9.00
N ILE A 67 -13.13 14.93 -7.81
CA ILE A 67 -13.48 15.69 -6.60
C ILE A 67 -12.49 16.82 -6.27
N GLY A 68 -11.41 16.94 -7.06
CA GLY A 68 -10.34 17.91 -6.80
C GLY A 68 -10.78 19.33 -7.05
N SER A 69 -10.37 20.23 -6.16
CA SER A 69 -10.52 21.68 -6.33
C SER A 69 -9.21 22.40 -6.07
N MET A 70 -9.08 23.62 -6.60
CA MET A 70 -7.89 24.43 -6.36
C MET A 70 -7.73 24.79 -4.87
N ASP A 71 -8.84 24.99 -4.17
CA ASP A 71 -8.83 25.32 -2.75
C ASP A 71 -8.28 24.16 -1.90
N LEU A 72 -8.66 22.91 -2.24
CA LEU A 72 -8.12 21.71 -1.59
C LEU A 72 -6.62 21.55 -1.88
N PHE A 73 -6.20 21.84 -3.12
CA PHE A 73 -4.78 21.80 -3.46
C PHE A 73 -3.99 22.84 -2.65
N MET A 74 -4.50 24.05 -2.51
CA MET A 74 -3.86 25.10 -1.71
C MET A 74 -3.83 24.73 -0.23
N ALA A 75 -4.89 24.17 0.33
CA ALA A 75 -4.93 23.68 1.71
C ALA A 75 -3.90 22.56 1.97
N MET A 76 -3.78 21.61 1.04
CA MET A 76 -2.76 20.56 1.13
C MET A 76 -1.35 21.15 1.04
N TRP A 77 -1.12 22.14 0.15
CA TRP A 77 0.16 22.80 -0.01
C TRP A 77 0.56 23.60 1.23
N ASP A 78 -0.39 24.28 1.86
CA ASP A 78 -0.20 24.96 3.12
C ASP A 78 0.23 23.98 4.23
N GLY A 79 -0.42 22.83 4.34
CA GLY A 79 -0.01 21.76 5.24
C GLY A 79 1.41 21.23 4.99
N VAL A 80 1.83 21.14 3.73
CA VAL A 80 3.20 20.71 3.37
C VAL A 80 4.24 21.77 3.75
N THR A 81 3.93 23.05 3.56
CA THR A 81 4.84 24.16 3.92
C THR A 81 4.98 24.34 5.43
N ASN A 82 3.94 23.98 6.18
CA ASN A 82 3.90 24.06 7.64
C ASN A 82 4.19 22.71 8.34
N ILE A 83 4.89 21.79 7.68
CA ILE A 83 5.14 20.42 8.16
C ILE A 83 5.86 20.35 9.52
N PHE A 84 6.52 21.40 9.94
CA PHE A 84 7.21 21.48 11.24
C PHE A 84 6.40 22.18 12.32
N ASP A 85 5.22 22.69 11.98
CA ASP A 85 4.30 23.27 12.95
C ASP A 85 3.38 22.19 13.52
N PHE A 86 3.86 21.54 14.58
CA PHE A 86 3.12 20.45 15.21
C PHE A 86 2.06 21.03 16.14
N PRO A 87 0.81 20.63 15.98
CA PRO A 87 -0.26 21.04 16.88
C PRO A 87 -0.10 20.41 18.26
N ASP A 88 -0.64 21.08 19.28
CA ASP A 88 -0.77 20.49 20.60
C ASP A 88 -1.79 19.35 20.58
N PHE A 89 -1.40 18.18 21.04
CA PHE A 89 -2.26 17.01 21.11
C PHE A 89 -3.02 16.94 22.46
N PRO A 90 -4.27 16.44 22.47
CA PRO A 90 -5.07 15.95 21.36
C PRO A 90 -5.61 17.07 20.45
N VAL A 91 -5.61 16.82 19.14
CA VAL A 91 -6.18 17.77 18.17
C VAL A 91 -7.66 17.47 17.99
N PRO A 92 -8.55 18.42 18.30
CA PRO A 92 -9.97 18.26 18.04
C PRO A 92 -10.25 18.25 16.53
N VAL A 93 -11.03 17.30 16.05
CA VAL A 93 -11.47 17.21 14.65
C VAL A 93 -12.88 17.76 14.55
N PHE A 94 -13.02 18.85 13.81
CA PHE A 94 -14.28 19.55 13.62
C PHE A 94 -14.94 19.11 12.30
N ALA A 95 -16.26 18.95 12.33
CA ALA A 95 -17.05 18.90 11.12
C ALA A 95 -17.33 20.33 10.61
N ASP A 96 -17.81 20.46 9.36
CA ASP A 96 -18.14 21.76 8.75
C ASP A 96 -19.25 22.52 9.53
N ASP A 97 -20.07 21.79 10.30
CA ASP A 97 -21.06 22.37 11.21
C ASP A 97 -20.45 22.98 12.50
N GLY A 98 -19.12 22.88 12.67
CA GLY A 98 -18.38 23.35 13.83
C GLY A 98 -18.45 22.43 15.05
N SER A 99 -19.10 21.27 14.97
CA SER A 99 -19.13 20.29 16.04
C SER A 99 -17.83 19.49 16.11
N ILE A 100 -17.35 19.19 17.34
CA ILE A 100 -16.23 18.28 17.55
C ILE A 100 -16.76 16.86 17.38
N ARG A 101 -16.24 16.13 16.39
CA ARG A 101 -16.64 14.76 16.06
C ARG A 101 -15.70 13.70 16.64
N ASP A 102 -14.41 14.00 16.69
CA ASP A 102 -13.40 13.08 17.22
C ASP A 102 -12.19 13.87 17.74
N GLU A 103 -11.24 13.17 18.34
CA GLU A 103 -9.97 13.74 18.79
C GLU A 103 -8.81 12.89 18.25
N LEU A 104 -7.87 13.55 17.58
CA LEU A 104 -6.65 12.91 17.14
C LEU A 104 -5.62 12.91 18.27
N SER A 105 -5.42 11.76 18.91
CA SER A 105 -4.39 11.59 19.93
C SER A 105 -3.01 11.49 19.32
N PHE A 106 -1.97 11.89 20.06
CA PHE A 106 -0.56 11.74 19.67
C PHE A 106 -0.22 10.30 19.26
N SER A 107 -0.75 9.30 19.98
CA SER A 107 -0.53 7.88 19.68
C SER A 107 -1.09 7.47 18.31
N ARG A 108 -2.29 7.96 17.94
CA ARG A 108 -2.87 7.71 16.59
C ARG A 108 -2.03 8.40 15.50
N PHE A 109 -1.65 9.65 15.71
CA PHE A 109 -0.81 10.40 14.78
C PHE A 109 0.55 9.73 14.59
N PHE A 110 1.26 9.43 15.66
CA PHE A 110 2.57 8.79 15.62
C PHE A 110 2.52 7.39 15.00
N GLY A 111 1.46 6.63 15.28
CA GLY A 111 1.19 5.35 14.63
C GLY A 111 1.07 5.50 13.11
N ALA A 112 0.32 6.50 12.63
CA ALA A 112 0.19 6.77 11.21
C ALA A 112 1.54 7.13 10.55
N VAL A 113 2.34 7.97 11.19
CA VAL A 113 3.68 8.35 10.70
C VAL A 113 4.62 7.14 10.62
N VAL A 114 4.63 6.28 11.64
CA VAL A 114 5.48 5.06 11.66
C VAL A 114 5.09 4.09 10.56
N PHE A 115 3.79 3.98 10.25
CA PHE A 115 3.29 3.06 9.22
C PHE A 115 3.16 3.70 7.83
N ALA A 116 3.45 4.99 7.67
CA ALA A 116 3.38 5.68 6.38
C ALA A 116 4.44 5.23 5.35
N GLY A 117 5.43 4.46 5.75
CA GLY A 117 6.48 3.95 4.88
C GLY A 117 6.91 2.53 5.25
N ALA A 118 7.93 2.01 4.56
CA ALA A 118 8.54 0.73 4.89
C ALA A 118 9.38 0.84 6.16
N GLY A 119 8.72 1.04 7.30
CA GLY A 119 9.37 1.14 8.59
C GLY A 119 9.93 -0.19 9.08
N GLY A 120 11.00 -0.12 9.87
CA GLY A 120 11.54 -1.26 10.61
C GLY A 120 12.03 -2.41 9.72
N LEU A 121 11.45 -3.59 9.91
CA LEU A 121 11.82 -4.82 9.19
C LEU A 121 11.52 -4.78 7.69
N GLY A 122 10.71 -3.84 7.20
CA GLY A 122 10.42 -3.69 5.77
C GLY A 122 11.67 -3.52 4.91
N ASN A 123 12.70 -2.87 5.43
CA ASN A 123 13.98 -2.71 4.72
C ASN A 123 14.74 -4.05 4.54
N LEU A 124 14.54 -5.02 5.42
CA LEU A 124 15.14 -6.36 5.28
C LEU A 124 14.49 -7.13 4.14
N TYR A 125 13.19 -6.99 3.93
CA TYR A 125 12.49 -7.61 2.80
C TYR A 125 13.01 -7.14 1.46
N TYR A 126 13.48 -5.89 1.36
CA TYR A 126 14.09 -5.38 0.14
C TYR A 126 15.37 -6.15 -0.25
N ALA A 127 16.17 -6.57 0.71
CA ALA A 127 17.35 -7.40 0.45
C ALA A 127 16.95 -8.77 -0.14
N TYR A 128 15.89 -9.39 0.37
CA TYR A 128 15.35 -10.63 -0.20
C TYR A 128 14.78 -10.41 -1.60
N TYR A 129 14.07 -9.31 -1.83
CA TYR A 129 13.59 -8.93 -3.15
C TYR A 129 14.73 -8.84 -4.18
N LEU A 130 15.83 -8.16 -3.86
CA LEU A 130 17.01 -8.07 -4.72
C LEU A 130 17.64 -9.44 -4.99
N ARG A 131 17.68 -10.30 -3.97
CA ARG A 131 18.17 -11.68 -4.09
C ARG A 131 17.33 -12.48 -5.08
N GLU A 132 16.01 -12.49 -4.92
CA GLU A 132 15.10 -13.25 -5.79
C GLU A 132 15.09 -12.72 -7.23
N LYS A 133 15.31 -11.44 -7.41
CA LYS A 133 15.49 -10.80 -8.73
C LYS A 133 16.82 -11.12 -9.38
N GLY A 134 17.71 -11.83 -8.68
CA GLY A 134 19.03 -12.19 -9.18
C GLY A 134 19.98 -11.01 -9.35
N ILE A 135 19.78 -9.93 -8.59
CA ILE A 135 20.62 -8.74 -8.67
C ILE A 135 21.90 -8.94 -7.86
N GLY A 136 23.04 -8.59 -8.44
CA GLY A 136 24.34 -8.75 -7.81
C GLY A 136 24.69 -10.21 -7.53
N MET A 137 25.06 -10.52 -6.28
CA MET A 137 25.38 -11.89 -5.86
C MET A 137 24.13 -12.78 -5.76
N GLY A 138 22.94 -12.21 -5.73
CA GLY A 138 21.67 -12.94 -5.75
C GLY A 138 21.53 -13.85 -6.98
N ALA A 139 22.15 -13.51 -8.12
CA ALA A 139 22.15 -14.35 -9.32
C ALA A 139 22.78 -15.75 -9.11
N ARG A 140 23.54 -15.93 -8.03
CA ARG A 140 24.17 -17.22 -7.66
C ARG A 140 23.40 -18.00 -6.61
N MET A 141 22.33 -17.41 -6.08
CA MET A 141 21.47 -18.06 -5.08
C MET A 141 20.31 -18.78 -5.77
N PRO A 142 19.88 -19.93 -5.25
CA PRO A 142 18.67 -20.59 -5.77
C PRO A 142 17.44 -19.72 -5.54
N THR A 143 16.57 -19.60 -6.54
CA THR A 143 15.29 -18.88 -6.44
C THR A 143 14.33 -19.61 -5.49
N LEU A 144 13.53 -18.85 -4.74
CA LEU A 144 12.48 -19.42 -3.91
C LEU A 144 11.39 -20.07 -4.77
N MET A 145 11.27 -21.37 -4.65
CA MET A 145 10.22 -22.15 -5.30
C MET A 145 9.05 -22.37 -4.35
N SER A 146 7.84 -22.46 -4.91
CA SER A 146 6.65 -22.83 -4.15
C SER A 146 6.85 -24.17 -3.42
N ALA A 147 6.30 -24.29 -2.22
CA ALA A 147 6.35 -25.50 -1.42
C ALA A 147 5.86 -26.76 -2.18
N ALA A 148 4.95 -26.58 -3.16
CA ALA A 148 4.47 -27.64 -4.03
C ALA A 148 5.50 -28.11 -5.07
N HIS A 149 6.56 -27.31 -5.32
CA HIS A 149 7.57 -27.57 -6.35
C HIS A 149 8.99 -27.55 -5.79
N LYS A 150 9.14 -27.59 -4.46
CA LYS A 150 10.42 -27.46 -3.77
C LYS A 150 11.30 -28.68 -4.08
N HIS A 151 12.43 -28.44 -4.76
CA HIS A 151 13.58 -29.33 -4.72
C HIS A 151 14.48 -28.89 -3.57
N GLU A 152 15.04 -29.85 -2.79
CA GLU A 152 15.98 -29.58 -1.73
C GLU A 152 17.25 -28.94 -2.30
N THR A 153 17.31 -27.63 -2.30
CA THR A 153 18.54 -26.88 -2.56
C THR A 153 19.12 -26.47 -1.20
N LYS A 154 20.31 -26.96 -0.91
CA LYS A 154 21.05 -26.61 0.29
C LYS A 154 21.44 -25.13 0.17
N GLU A 155 20.81 -24.26 0.93
CA GLU A 155 21.23 -22.87 1.06
C GLU A 155 22.62 -22.84 1.72
N MET A 156 23.53 -22.03 1.16
CA MET A 156 24.84 -21.85 1.77
C MET A 156 24.74 -20.75 2.82
N ASP A 157 25.12 -21.08 4.05
CA ASP A 157 25.11 -20.15 5.19
C ASP A 157 26.20 -19.08 5.11
N THR A 158 27.13 -19.21 4.18
CA THR A 158 28.26 -18.28 3.98
C THR A 158 28.08 -17.44 2.72
N GLY A 159 28.26 -16.13 2.86
CA GLY A 159 28.26 -15.22 1.72
C GLY A 159 29.47 -15.43 0.79
N TYR A 160 29.36 -14.89 -0.42
CA TYR A 160 30.45 -14.89 -1.42
C TYR A 160 31.17 -13.54 -1.43
N LEU A 161 32.50 -13.61 -1.45
CA LEU A 161 33.34 -12.45 -1.76
C LEU A 161 33.71 -12.52 -3.26
N TYR A 162 33.68 -11.39 -3.93
CA TYR A 162 34.14 -11.31 -5.32
C TYR A 162 35.56 -10.71 -5.37
N PRO A 163 36.39 -11.14 -6.33
CA PRO A 163 37.71 -10.56 -6.52
C PRO A 163 37.62 -9.08 -6.90
N GLU A 164 38.53 -8.26 -6.34
CA GLU A 164 38.60 -6.81 -6.62
C GLU A 164 39.27 -6.54 -7.99
N THR A 165 38.57 -6.89 -9.07
CA THR A 165 38.96 -6.56 -10.43
C THR A 165 38.18 -5.34 -10.93
N GLU A 166 38.74 -4.59 -11.90
CA GLU A 166 38.08 -3.45 -12.52
C GLU A 166 36.70 -3.83 -13.11
N GLU A 167 36.60 -5.02 -13.70
CA GLU A 167 35.36 -5.54 -14.25
C GLU A 167 34.30 -5.75 -13.14
N ASN A 168 34.64 -6.37 -12.02
CA ASN A 168 33.75 -6.61 -10.92
C ASN A 168 33.36 -5.31 -10.22
N GLN A 169 34.27 -4.34 -10.10
CA GLN A 169 33.93 -3.01 -9.58
C GLN A 169 32.96 -2.26 -10.50
N LYS A 170 33.12 -2.41 -11.84
CA LYS A 170 32.15 -1.85 -12.79
C LYS A 170 30.77 -2.49 -12.61
N ARG A 171 30.67 -3.83 -12.55
CA ARG A 171 29.45 -4.57 -12.31
C ARG A 171 28.78 -4.15 -11.00
N PHE A 172 29.56 -3.95 -9.94
CA PHE A 172 29.06 -3.47 -8.65
C PHE A 172 28.45 -2.07 -8.76
N ARG A 173 29.13 -1.13 -9.45
CA ARG A 173 28.60 0.23 -9.67
C ARG A 173 27.32 0.21 -10.50
N ASP A 174 27.24 -0.63 -11.52
CA ASP A 174 26.04 -0.74 -12.36
C ASP A 174 24.86 -1.31 -11.55
N TRP A 175 25.12 -2.33 -10.75
CA TRP A 175 24.15 -2.88 -9.81
C TRP A 175 23.71 -1.84 -8.76
N PHE A 176 24.65 -1.11 -8.17
CA PHE A 176 24.36 -0.08 -7.18
C PHE A 176 23.50 1.04 -7.77
N ARG A 177 23.78 1.47 -9.00
CA ARG A 177 22.93 2.44 -9.71
C ARG A 177 21.50 1.93 -9.90
N TYR A 178 21.36 0.66 -10.27
CA TYR A 178 20.05 0.06 -10.41
C TYR A 178 19.27 0.15 -9.08
N VAL A 179 19.87 -0.26 -7.96
CA VAL A 179 19.26 -0.20 -6.64
C VAL A 179 18.88 1.21 -6.24
N VAL A 180 19.78 2.18 -6.45
CA VAL A 180 19.51 3.60 -6.15
C VAL A 180 18.35 4.12 -7.02
N THR A 181 18.34 3.80 -8.30
CA THR A 181 17.28 4.22 -9.23
C THR A 181 15.93 3.63 -8.80
N ASP A 182 15.90 2.35 -8.48
CA ASP A 182 14.70 1.66 -7.99
C ASP A 182 14.15 2.32 -6.71
N GLN A 183 15.03 2.58 -5.73
CA GLN A 183 14.64 3.24 -4.49
C GLN A 183 14.16 4.68 -4.69
N VAL A 184 14.80 5.45 -5.55
CA VAL A 184 14.42 6.85 -5.79
C VAL A 184 13.13 6.94 -6.59
N LEU A 185 12.97 6.17 -7.67
CA LEU A 185 11.80 6.28 -8.55
C LEU A 185 10.56 5.61 -7.94
N PHE A 186 10.71 4.34 -7.51
CA PHE A 186 9.51 3.59 -7.10
C PHE A 186 9.19 3.76 -5.63
N PHE A 187 10.19 3.71 -4.76
CA PHE A 187 9.92 3.84 -3.34
C PHE A 187 9.68 5.30 -2.93
N TRP A 188 10.60 6.20 -3.26
CA TRP A 188 10.49 7.59 -2.81
C TRP A 188 9.50 8.40 -3.65
N LEU A 189 9.70 8.49 -4.96
CA LEU A 189 8.91 9.40 -5.82
C LEU A 189 7.49 8.87 -6.03
N LEU A 190 7.32 7.61 -6.47
CA LEU A 190 6.00 7.02 -6.66
C LEU A 190 5.26 6.83 -5.34
N GLY A 191 5.96 6.41 -4.28
CA GLY A 191 5.40 6.27 -2.94
C GLY A 191 4.92 7.62 -2.39
N SER A 192 5.72 8.68 -2.49
CA SER A 192 5.30 10.03 -2.10
C SER A 192 4.12 10.50 -2.93
N PHE A 193 4.13 10.30 -4.22
CA PHE A 193 3.03 10.68 -5.10
C PHE A 193 1.72 9.98 -4.71
N THR A 194 1.74 8.67 -4.51
CA THR A 194 0.54 7.94 -4.07
C THR A 194 0.07 8.38 -2.68
N MET A 195 0.99 8.65 -1.77
CA MET A 195 0.66 9.18 -0.44
C MET A 195 -0.03 10.55 -0.56
N PHE A 196 0.45 11.45 -1.41
CA PHE A 196 -0.21 12.74 -1.67
C PHE A 196 -1.62 12.56 -2.25
N LEU A 197 -1.82 11.61 -3.17
CA LEU A 197 -3.15 11.32 -3.71
C LEU A 197 -4.12 10.81 -2.62
N PHE A 198 -3.65 9.96 -1.71
CA PHE A 198 -4.47 9.50 -0.58
C PHE A 198 -4.79 10.63 0.40
N ILE A 199 -3.81 11.47 0.74
CA ILE A 199 -4.03 12.62 1.63
C ILE A 199 -5.01 13.60 0.99
N PHE A 200 -4.85 13.88 -0.31
CA PHE A 200 -5.77 14.76 -1.05
C PHE A 200 -7.19 14.21 -1.06
N GLY A 201 -7.35 12.92 -1.34
CA GLY A 201 -8.66 12.26 -1.29
C GLY A 201 -9.29 12.31 0.11
N ALA A 202 -8.49 12.07 1.16
CA ALA A 202 -8.95 12.16 2.53
C ALA A 202 -9.34 13.60 2.92
N LEU A 203 -8.56 14.59 2.51
CA LEU A 203 -8.87 16.00 2.73
C LEU A 203 -10.17 16.42 2.04
N ALA A 204 -10.40 15.95 0.81
CA ALA A 204 -11.59 16.28 0.05
C ALA A 204 -12.87 15.64 0.60
N VAL A 205 -12.75 14.45 1.18
CA VAL A 205 -13.92 13.60 1.53
C VAL A 205 -14.17 13.56 3.03
N LEU A 206 -13.13 13.42 3.84
CA LEU A 206 -13.25 13.23 5.28
C LEU A 206 -13.24 14.53 6.07
N HIS A 207 -12.43 15.50 5.64
CA HIS A 207 -12.28 16.76 6.36
C HIS A 207 -13.62 17.54 6.46
N PRO A 208 -14.42 17.66 5.38
CA PRO A 208 -15.69 18.38 5.44
C PRO A 208 -16.68 17.82 6.48
N ILE A 209 -16.66 16.51 6.68
CA ILE A 209 -17.57 15.85 7.62
C ILE A 209 -16.97 15.64 9.01
N GLY A 210 -15.69 16.03 9.22
CA GLY A 210 -14.99 15.87 10.48
C GLY A 210 -14.89 14.40 10.94
N LEU A 211 -14.81 13.46 9.99
CA LEU A 211 -14.76 12.04 10.30
C LEU A 211 -13.31 11.55 10.37
N VAL A 212 -12.93 10.98 11.50
CA VAL A 212 -11.74 10.13 11.62
C VAL A 212 -12.21 8.69 11.53
N PRO A 213 -11.95 7.98 10.41
CA PRO A 213 -12.48 6.65 10.19
C PRO A 213 -12.01 5.66 11.26
N ASP A 214 -12.92 4.81 11.74
CA ASP A 214 -12.55 3.70 12.60
C ASP A 214 -12.03 2.51 11.78
N ARG A 215 -11.19 1.68 12.40
CA ARG A 215 -10.51 0.56 11.71
C ARG A 215 -11.47 -0.44 11.04
N GLY A 216 -12.71 -0.53 11.51
CA GLY A 216 -13.67 -1.51 11.02
C GLY A 216 -14.56 -1.05 9.88
N SER A 217 -14.69 0.25 9.65
CA SER A 217 -15.62 0.85 8.68
C SER A 217 -14.96 1.70 7.61
N LEU A 218 -13.64 1.95 7.73
CA LEU A 218 -12.88 2.87 6.89
C LEU A 218 -13.21 2.80 5.38
N VAL A 219 -13.10 1.61 4.80
CA VAL A 219 -13.31 1.44 3.35
C VAL A 219 -14.75 1.69 2.95
N TRP A 220 -15.67 1.34 3.85
CA TRP A 220 -17.10 1.49 3.62
C TRP A 220 -17.55 2.94 3.78
N ASP A 221 -17.12 3.60 4.85
CA ASP A 221 -17.46 5.00 5.12
C ASP A 221 -16.97 5.90 3.97
N LEU A 222 -15.72 5.70 3.53
CA LEU A 222 -15.16 6.41 2.38
C LEU A 222 -15.90 6.12 1.07
N ALA A 223 -16.28 4.86 0.84
CA ALA A 223 -17.04 4.49 -0.35
C ALA A 223 -18.44 5.13 -0.36
N SER A 224 -19.10 5.24 0.80
CA SER A 224 -20.41 5.85 0.92
C SER A 224 -20.36 7.36 0.66
N ILE A 225 -19.33 8.04 1.15
CA ILE A 225 -19.14 9.47 0.94
C ILE A 225 -18.84 9.77 -0.54
N LEU A 226 -18.05 8.94 -1.20
CA LEU A 226 -17.81 9.08 -2.63
C LEU A 226 -19.07 8.75 -3.47
N GLU A 227 -19.97 7.92 -2.96
CA GLU A 227 -21.27 7.72 -3.58
C GLU A 227 -22.11 8.99 -3.55
N GLU A 228 -22.04 9.78 -2.48
CA GLU A 228 -22.75 11.05 -2.39
C GLU A 228 -22.22 12.10 -3.36
N SER A 229 -20.91 12.15 -3.59
CA SER A 229 -20.29 13.14 -4.48
C SER A 229 -20.23 12.71 -5.94
N MET A 230 -20.01 11.42 -6.23
CA MET A 230 -19.78 10.88 -7.58
C MET A 230 -20.85 9.87 -8.04
N GLY A 231 -21.86 9.63 -7.21
CA GLY A 231 -22.89 8.60 -7.43
C GLY A 231 -22.35 7.17 -7.25
N THR A 232 -23.14 6.20 -7.68
CA THR A 232 -22.85 4.76 -7.52
C THR A 232 -21.48 4.35 -8.12
N SER A 233 -21.01 5.04 -9.17
CA SER A 233 -19.69 4.79 -9.77
C SER A 233 -18.56 5.14 -8.82
N GLY A 234 -18.64 6.22 -8.06
CA GLY A 234 -17.65 6.62 -7.07
C GLY A 234 -17.49 5.56 -5.97
N ARG A 235 -18.61 5.04 -5.49
CA ARG A 235 -18.62 3.96 -4.51
C ARG A 235 -17.88 2.71 -4.99
N TYR A 236 -18.23 2.18 -6.18
CA TYR A 236 -17.59 0.99 -6.72
C TYR A 236 -16.11 1.22 -7.01
N LEU A 237 -15.76 2.38 -7.55
CA LEU A 237 -14.37 2.73 -7.80
C LEU A 237 -13.57 2.68 -6.50
N PHE A 238 -14.07 3.32 -5.43
CA PHE A 238 -13.34 3.36 -4.17
C PHE A 238 -13.23 1.99 -3.50
N LEU A 239 -14.29 1.17 -3.56
CA LEU A 239 -14.25 -0.20 -3.06
C LEU A 239 -13.20 -1.04 -3.81
N VAL A 240 -13.07 -0.88 -5.14
CA VAL A 240 -12.05 -1.58 -5.92
C VAL A 240 -10.64 -1.11 -5.55
N VAL A 241 -10.43 0.21 -5.46
CA VAL A 241 -9.12 0.78 -5.07
C VAL A 241 -8.74 0.39 -3.65
N GLY A 242 -9.67 0.51 -2.70
CA GLY A 242 -9.46 0.14 -1.30
C GLY A 242 -9.19 -1.36 -1.12
N MET A 243 -9.95 -2.21 -1.83
CA MET A 243 -9.73 -3.65 -1.84
C MET A 243 -8.35 -3.99 -2.44
N ALA A 244 -7.96 -3.35 -3.53
CA ALA A 244 -6.66 -3.54 -4.15
C ALA A 244 -5.52 -3.14 -3.20
N ALA A 245 -5.64 -2.02 -2.50
CA ALA A 245 -4.67 -1.57 -1.51
C ALA A 245 -4.53 -2.54 -0.33
N LEU A 246 -5.65 -2.97 0.24
CA LEU A 246 -5.65 -3.95 1.34
C LEU A 246 -5.11 -5.32 0.91
N PHE A 247 -5.49 -5.77 -0.29
CA PHE A 247 -5.03 -7.06 -0.83
C PHE A 247 -3.53 -7.03 -1.15
N SER A 248 -3.02 -5.93 -1.75
CA SER A 248 -1.58 -5.79 -2.04
C SER A 248 -0.75 -5.81 -0.76
N THR A 249 -1.23 -5.16 0.31
CA THR A 249 -0.59 -5.18 1.63
C THR A 249 -0.55 -6.59 2.23
N GLN A 250 -1.65 -7.34 2.11
CA GLN A 250 -1.70 -8.73 2.56
C GLN A 250 -0.75 -9.64 1.77
N LEU A 251 -0.70 -9.46 0.45
CA LEU A 251 0.16 -10.26 -0.41
C LEU A 251 1.64 -9.95 -0.21
N GLY A 252 1.99 -8.68 0.02
CA GLY A 252 3.37 -8.26 0.27
C GLY A 252 3.89 -8.59 1.67
N GLY A 253 3.00 -8.91 2.63
CA GLY A 253 3.33 -9.25 4.02
C GLY A 253 3.49 -10.76 4.28
N VAL A 254 3.29 -11.61 3.27
CA VAL A 254 3.41 -13.07 3.35
C VAL A 254 4.69 -13.54 2.67
#